data_8a5bf4c8647b382703cf79eeb7483176
#
_entry.id   8a5bf4c8647b382703cf79eeb7483176
#
_cell.length_a   1.000
_cell.length_b   1.000
_cell.length_c   1.000
_cell.angle_alpha   90.00
_cell.angle_beta   90.00
_cell.angle_gamma   90.00
#
_symmetry.space_group_name_H-M   'P 1'
#
loop_
_entity.id
_entity.type
_entity.pdbx_description
1 polymer ?
#
loop_
_entity_poly.entity_id
_entity_poly.type
_entity_poly.pdbx_seq_one_letter_code
_entity_poly.pdbx_strand_id
1 'polypeptide(L)'
;RSLKPLEEWRERWVNIKHSQFDSLLCYSCGKKLNPSRFIIACEHGHIDDFPWVAWTHRNGQCDCPDLTLESGRGIAGLGGIKITCKTCSQHATMAGSFDENALNRIIKFNCTGNKPWQGTRDKTCDGVPRTLQRGASNVYFPQLVSSISIPPYSDDICLRIQQTEEWKVISSQMGGISKSTEEDLIKCIIRKVGGSETEVYKLI
;
A
#
# COMPACT_ATOMS: atom_id res chain seq x y z
N ARG A 1 20.86 16.11 8.08
CA ARG A 1 19.72 15.46 8.77
C ARG A 1 20.19 14.13 9.35
N SER A 2 19.88 13.84 10.62
CA SER A 2 20.22 12.55 11.24
C SER A 2 19.37 11.45 10.60
N LEU A 3 19.99 10.32 10.32
CA LEU A 3 19.37 9.13 9.75
C LEU A 3 19.41 8.03 10.83
N LYS A 4 18.25 7.61 11.30
CA LYS A 4 18.12 6.64 12.40
C LYS A 4 17.00 5.65 12.10
N PRO A 5 17.10 4.40 12.57
CA PRO A 5 16.01 3.42 12.46
C PRO A 5 14.79 3.88 13.26
N LEU A 6 13.61 3.41 12.86
CA LEU A 6 12.33 3.80 13.46
C LEU A 6 12.25 3.37 14.94
N GLU A 7 12.86 2.25 15.27
CA GLU A 7 12.89 1.70 16.64
C GLU A 7 13.52 2.67 17.64
N GLU A 8 14.63 3.29 17.28
CA GLU A 8 15.28 4.31 18.13
C GLU A 8 14.38 5.52 18.40
N TRP A 9 13.51 5.86 17.44
CA TRP A 9 12.53 6.91 17.61
C TRP A 9 11.38 6.45 18.51
N ARG A 10 10.90 5.22 18.38
CA ARG A 10 9.80 4.66 19.16
C ARG A 10 10.13 4.50 20.63
N GLU A 11 11.28 3.99 21.00
CA GLU A 11 11.70 3.82 22.39
C GLU A 11 11.66 5.11 23.19
N ARG A 12 12.00 6.23 22.56
CA ARG A 12 11.93 7.54 23.19
C ARG A 12 10.54 8.16 23.22
N TRP A 13 9.62 7.68 22.37
CA TRP A 13 8.25 8.17 22.26
C TRP A 13 7.29 7.56 23.29
N VAL A 14 7.56 6.38 23.78
CA VAL A 14 6.75 5.70 24.82
C VAL A 14 6.64 6.54 26.08
N ASN A 15 7.61 7.43 26.34
CA ASN A 15 7.63 8.31 27.51
C ASN A 15 6.88 9.64 27.31
N ILE A 16 6.33 9.89 26.12
CA ILE A 16 5.58 11.12 25.83
C ILE A 16 4.11 10.74 25.62
N LYS A 17 3.24 11.15 26.56
CA LYS A 17 1.78 10.97 26.45
C LYS A 17 1.25 11.79 25.27
N HIS A 18 1.15 11.23 24.10
CA HIS A 18 0.46 11.82 22.95
C HIS A 18 -0.69 10.94 22.46
N SER A 19 -1.87 11.49 22.57
CA SER A 19 -3.14 10.87 22.18
C SER A 19 -3.53 11.08 20.71
N GLN A 20 -2.68 11.73 19.89
CA GLN A 20 -2.97 11.96 18.46
C GLN A 20 -1.67 11.94 17.65
N PHE A 21 -1.46 10.87 16.89
CA PHE A 21 -0.29 10.66 16.04
C PHE A 21 -0.56 11.03 14.58
N ASP A 22 -0.67 12.29 14.26
CA ASP A 22 -0.69 12.72 12.85
C ASP A 22 0.70 12.78 12.21
N SER A 23 1.77 12.89 12.98
CA SER A 23 3.13 12.88 12.45
C SER A 23 4.18 12.60 13.52
N LEU A 24 5.18 11.79 13.19
CA LEU A 24 6.36 11.58 14.03
C LEU A 24 7.21 12.86 14.04
N LEU A 25 7.54 13.36 15.24
CA LEU A 25 8.35 14.55 15.42
C LEU A 25 9.73 14.21 16.00
N CYS A 26 10.74 14.98 15.67
CA CYS A 26 12.06 14.86 16.28
C CYS A 26 12.02 15.34 17.73
N TYR A 27 12.43 14.51 18.67
CA TYR A 27 12.46 14.87 20.09
C TYR A 27 13.45 16.00 20.43
N SER A 28 14.48 16.22 19.60
CA SER A 28 15.49 17.27 19.84
C SER A 28 15.08 18.63 19.30
N CYS A 29 14.36 18.69 18.18
CA CYS A 29 14.07 19.96 17.52
C CYS A 29 12.58 20.16 17.16
N GLY A 30 11.70 19.22 17.51
CA GLY A 30 10.25 19.28 17.23
C GLY A 30 9.86 19.24 15.76
N LYS A 31 10.80 19.10 14.85
CA LYS A 31 10.49 19.05 13.41
C LYS A 31 9.96 17.67 13.01
N LYS A 32 9.07 17.66 12.02
CA LYS A 32 8.49 16.44 11.44
C LYS A 32 9.59 15.52 10.90
N LEU A 33 9.52 14.24 11.29
CA LEU A 33 10.36 13.20 10.73
C LEU A 33 9.80 12.80 9.37
N ASN A 34 10.70 12.60 8.40
CA ASN A 34 10.35 12.12 7.09
C ASN A 34 11.01 10.75 6.89
N PRO A 35 10.24 9.71 6.52
CA PRO A 35 10.83 8.43 6.18
C PRO A 35 11.74 8.56 4.96
N SER A 36 12.76 7.69 4.89
CA SER A 36 13.64 7.62 3.73
C SER A 36 12.85 7.36 2.45
N ARG A 37 13.34 7.92 1.34
CA ARG A 37 12.82 7.64 0.01
C ARG A 37 13.35 6.34 -0.57
N PHE A 38 14.44 5.81 -0.04
CA PHE A 38 15.13 4.64 -0.56
C PHE A 38 14.82 3.44 0.31
N ILE A 39 14.43 2.38 -0.36
CA ILE A 39 14.14 1.06 0.19
C ILE A 39 14.85 0.02 -0.65
N ILE A 40 14.85 -1.21 -0.18
CA ILE A 40 15.25 -2.36 -0.98
C ILE A 40 14.06 -3.30 -1.15
N ALA A 41 14.01 -3.97 -2.28
CA ALA A 41 13.06 -5.05 -2.51
C ALA A 41 13.70 -6.14 -3.36
N CYS A 42 13.22 -7.38 -3.24
CA CYS A 42 13.60 -8.50 -4.08
C CYS A 42 12.41 -9.00 -4.90
N GLU A 43 12.67 -9.87 -5.86
CA GLU A 43 11.65 -10.47 -6.74
C GLU A 43 10.61 -11.34 -6.00
N HIS A 44 10.95 -11.84 -4.79
CA HIS A 44 10.00 -12.57 -3.93
C HIS A 44 9.11 -11.64 -3.10
N GLY A 45 9.15 -10.34 -3.34
CA GLY A 45 8.29 -9.36 -2.69
C GLY A 45 8.75 -8.91 -1.30
N HIS A 46 9.90 -9.33 -0.81
CA HIS A 46 10.45 -8.82 0.44
C HIS A 46 10.86 -7.36 0.30
N ILE A 47 10.55 -6.55 1.30
CA ILE A 47 10.86 -5.11 1.33
C ILE A 47 11.53 -4.79 2.66
N ASP A 48 12.60 -4.00 2.60
CA ASP A 48 13.29 -3.53 3.81
C ASP A 48 13.84 -2.11 3.60
N ASP A 49 14.34 -1.50 4.66
CA ASP A 49 15.06 -0.25 4.58
C ASP A 49 16.36 -0.43 3.79
N PHE A 50 16.81 0.64 3.12
CA PHE A 50 18.10 0.63 2.46
C PHE A 50 19.22 0.41 3.51
N PRO A 51 20.22 -0.46 3.26
CA PRO A 51 21.26 -0.81 4.23
C PRO A 51 22.28 0.31 4.42
N TRP A 52 21.85 1.41 5.03
CA TRP A 52 22.60 2.65 5.17
C TRP A 52 23.97 2.47 5.82
N VAL A 53 24.05 1.68 6.89
CA VAL A 53 25.28 1.42 7.62
C VAL A 53 26.29 0.69 6.74
N ALA A 54 25.87 -0.44 6.16
CA ALA A 54 26.71 -1.24 5.27
C ALA A 54 27.16 -0.46 4.04
N TRP A 55 26.26 0.33 3.45
CA TRP A 55 26.58 1.15 2.29
C TRP A 55 27.60 2.26 2.59
N THR A 56 27.50 2.89 3.75
CA THR A 56 28.41 3.94 4.17
C THR A 56 29.79 3.39 4.55
N HIS A 57 29.82 2.22 5.19
CA HIS A 57 31.03 1.61 5.73
C HIS A 57 31.59 0.47 4.87
N ARG A 58 31.27 0.43 3.58
CA ARG A 58 31.74 -0.62 2.65
C ARG A 58 33.25 -0.87 2.64
N ASN A 59 34.02 0.11 3.10
CA ASN A 59 35.48 0.04 3.19
C ASN A 59 36.00 -0.04 4.64
N GLY A 60 35.14 -0.33 5.62
CA GLY A 60 35.54 -0.40 7.02
C GLY A 60 34.40 -0.81 7.95
N GLN A 61 34.71 -0.89 9.24
CA GLN A 61 33.74 -1.18 10.31
C GLN A 61 33.60 0.01 11.25
N CYS A 62 32.45 0.13 11.86
CA CYS A 62 32.16 1.14 12.86
C CYS A 62 31.20 0.57 13.90
N ASP A 63 31.60 0.52 15.17
CA ASP A 63 30.82 -0.10 16.24
C ASP A 63 29.57 0.72 16.63
N CYS A 64 29.63 2.04 16.49
CA CYS A 64 28.56 2.96 16.86
C CYS A 64 28.26 3.96 15.74
N PRO A 65 27.61 3.53 14.62
CA PRO A 65 27.40 4.42 13.49
C PRO A 65 26.34 5.49 13.80
N ASP A 66 26.71 6.77 13.72
CA ASP A 66 25.80 7.92 13.71
C ASP A 66 25.75 8.54 12.32
N LEU A 67 24.74 8.22 11.55
CA LEU A 67 24.64 8.59 10.16
C LEU A 67 23.89 9.91 9.96
N THR A 68 24.41 10.70 9.03
CA THR A 68 23.75 11.91 8.52
C THR A 68 23.59 11.81 7.02
N LEU A 69 22.44 12.26 6.54
CA LEU A 69 22.11 12.32 5.11
C LEU A 69 22.02 13.80 4.70
N GLU A 70 22.76 14.16 3.68
CA GLU A 70 22.80 15.50 3.09
C GLU A 70 22.48 15.41 1.60
N SER A 71 21.68 16.36 1.12
CA SER A 71 21.49 16.57 -0.32
C SER A 71 22.40 17.71 -0.73
N GLY A 72 23.38 17.42 -1.57
CA GLY A 72 24.37 18.39 -2.03
C GLY A 72 23.72 19.52 -2.84
N ARG A 73 24.14 20.76 -2.57
CA ARG A 73 23.78 21.91 -3.39
C ARG A 73 24.64 21.86 -4.68
N GLY A 74 23.98 21.80 -5.83
CA GLY A 74 24.65 21.90 -7.13
C GLY A 74 24.99 20.58 -7.84
N ILE A 75 24.81 19.42 -7.20
CA ILE A 75 24.95 18.11 -7.87
C ILE A 75 23.57 17.50 -8.01
N ALA A 76 23.11 17.35 -9.24
CA ALA A 76 21.82 16.71 -9.54
C ALA A 76 21.89 15.19 -9.37
N GLY A 77 20.76 14.55 -9.03
CA GLY A 77 20.63 13.11 -8.98
C GLY A 77 21.21 12.44 -7.72
N LEU A 78 21.46 11.16 -7.83
CA LEU A 78 21.89 10.30 -6.71
C LEU A 78 23.30 10.61 -6.20
N GLY A 79 24.18 11.12 -7.04
CA GLY A 79 25.53 11.55 -6.66
C GLY A 79 25.52 12.75 -5.69
N GLY A 80 24.47 13.57 -5.73
CA GLY A 80 24.30 14.71 -4.81
C GLY A 80 23.77 14.31 -3.42
N ILE A 81 23.42 13.04 -3.20
CA ILE A 81 22.98 12.54 -1.90
C ILE A 81 24.16 11.89 -1.22
N LYS A 82 24.67 12.54 -0.16
CA LYS A 82 25.83 12.09 0.62
C LYS A 82 25.38 11.59 1.98
N ILE A 83 25.89 10.41 2.35
CA ILE A 83 25.74 9.84 3.68
C ILE A 83 27.09 9.94 4.37
N THR A 84 27.11 10.44 5.59
CA THR A 84 28.36 10.59 6.39
C THR A 84 28.12 10.01 7.76
N CYS A 85 29.02 9.17 8.23
CA CYS A 85 29.07 8.73 9.62
C CYS A 85 29.83 9.76 10.47
N LYS A 86 29.21 10.29 11.49
CA LYS A 86 29.85 11.26 12.38
C LYS A 86 30.91 10.63 13.29
N THR A 87 30.73 9.35 13.61
CA THR A 87 31.63 8.63 14.53
C THR A 87 32.99 8.35 13.89
N CYS A 88 33.02 7.83 12.67
CA CYS A 88 34.25 7.43 11.99
C CYS A 88 34.61 8.28 10.78
N SER A 89 33.82 9.31 10.45
CA SER A 89 33.99 10.21 9.31
C SER A 89 33.93 9.54 7.94
N GLN A 90 33.63 8.25 7.85
CA GLN A 90 33.39 7.58 6.57
C GLN A 90 32.15 8.15 5.88
N HIS A 91 32.20 8.20 4.57
CA HIS A 91 31.10 8.70 3.77
C HIS A 91 30.94 7.93 2.47
N ALA A 92 29.72 7.93 1.96
CA ALA A 92 29.37 7.41 0.64
C ALA A 92 28.31 8.30 -0.02
N THR A 93 28.20 8.19 -1.33
CA THR A 93 27.08 8.79 -2.06
C THR A 93 26.13 7.70 -2.52
N MET A 94 24.91 8.08 -2.91
CA MET A 94 23.93 7.15 -3.49
C MET A 94 24.24 6.83 -4.97
N ALA A 95 25.30 7.38 -5.55
CA ALA A 95 25.72 7.03 -6.91
C ALA A 95 25.97 5.52 -7.03
N GLY A 96 25.44 4.92 -8.08
CA GLY A 96 25.59 3.49 -8.35
C GLY A 96 24.74 2.56 -7.47
N SER A 97 23.96 3.07 -6.50
CA SER A 97 23.14 2.22 -5.62
C SER A 97 21.95 1.56 -6.35
N PHE A 98 21.53 2.12 -7.48
CA PHE A 98 20.46 1.61 -8.33
C PHE A 98 20.94 0.71 -9.46
N ASP A 99 22.24 0.54 -9.60
CA ASP A 99 22.81 -0.35 -10.62
C ASP A 99 22.41 -1.80 -10.33
N GLU A 100 22.41 -2.59 -11.37
CA GLU A 100 22.07 -4.00 -11.25
C GLU A 100 23.01 -4.71 -10.27
N ASN A 101 22.43 -5.44 -9.33
CA ASN A 101 23.14 -6.19 -8.28
C ASN A 101 24.11 -5.35 -7.43
N ALA A 102 23.94 -4.02 -7.40
CA ALA A 102 24.85 -3.11 -6.69
C ALA A 102 25.05 -3.48 -5.22
N LEU A 103 23.97 -3.82 -4.51
CA LEU A 103 24.02 -4.16 -3.09
C LEU A 103 24.84 -5.43 -2.84
N ASN A 104 24.64 -6.46 -3.66
CA ASN A 104 25.41 -7.70 -3.53
C ASN A 104 26.86 -7.51 -3.96
N ARG A 105 27.12 -6.85 -5.10
CA ARG A 105 28.45 -6.63 -5.66
C ARG A 105 29.33 -5.74 -4.77
N ILE A 106 28.78 -4.65 -4.23
CA ILE A 106 29.56 -3.62 -3.52
C ILE A 106 29.68 -3.94 -2.03
N ILE A 107 28.59 -4.40 -1.39
CA ILE A 107 28.55 -4.58 0.05
C ILE A 107 28.20 -6.02 0.48
N LYS A 108 28.11 -6.95 -0.47
CA LYS A 108 27.75 -8.36 -0.26
C LYS A 108 26.46 -8.52 0.56
N PHE A 109 25.50 -7.66 0.31
CA PHE A 109 24.24 -7.63 1.03
C PHE A 109 23.21 -8.54 0.35
N ASN A 110 22.64 -9.46 1.14
CA ASN A 110 21.60 -10.40 0.70
C ASN A 110 20.22 -9.93 1.16
N CYS A 111 19.18 -10.52 0.59
CA CYS A 111 17.82 -10.23 1.01
C CYS A 111 17.59 -10.64 2.47
N THR A 112 16.94 -9.76 3.22
CA THR A 112 16.65 -9.98 4.66
C THR A 112 15.41 -10.84 4.89
N GLY A 113 14.63 -11.14 3.84
CA GLY A 113 13.36 -11.86 3.96
C GLY A 113 12.24 -11.08 4.66
N ASN A 114 12.40 -9.76 4.84
CA ASN A 114 11.47 -8.95 5.63
C ASN A 114 10.15 -8.69 4.90
N LYS A 115 9.03 -8.86 5.63
CA LYS A 115 7.65 -8.58 5.19
C LYS A 115 7.01 -7.58 6.14
N PRO A 116 7.31 -6.28 6.03
CA PRO A 116 6.87 -5.27 7.01
C PRO A 116 5.36 -5.21 7.20
N TRP A 117 4.57 -5.47 6.16
CA TRP A 117 3.10 -5.48 6.21
C TRP A 117 2.52 -6.64 7.01
N GLN A 118 3.29 -7.73 7.21
CA GLN A 118 2.90 -8.89 8.02
C GLN A 118 3.58 -8.88 9.39
N GLY A 119 4.60 -8.04 9.58
CA GLY A 119 5.45 -8.08 10.77
C GLY A 119 6.26 -9.38 10.88
N THR A 120 6.51 -10.07 9.76
CA THR A 120 7.22 -11.35 9.71
C THR A 120 8.48 -11.26 8.86
N ARG A 121 9.35 -12.26 9.02
CA ARG A 121 10.58 -12.38 8.23
C ARG A 121 10.77 -13.83 7.82
N ASP A 122 11.01 -14.06 6.54
CA ASP A 122 11.38 -15.37 6.02
C ASP A 122 12.82 -15.72 6.46
N LYS A 123 13.06 -16.98 6.84
CA LYS A 123 14.38 -17.40 7.35
C LYS A 123 15.48 -17.34 6.29
N THR A 124 15.14 -17.63 5.05
CA THR A 124 16.07 -17.65 3.92
C THR A 124 15.40 -17.07 2.68
N CYS A 125 16.15 -16.28 1.91
CA CYS A 125 15.73 -15.79 0.61
C CYS A 125 16.95 -15.72 -0.31
N ASP A 126 16.83 -16.31 -1.48
CA ASP A 126 17.83 -16.29 -2.55
C ASP A 126 17.63 -15.14 -3.54
N GLY A 127 16.55 -14.38 -3.38
CA GLY A 127 16.26 -13.22 -4.22
C GLY A 127 17.29 -12.11 -4.06
N VAL A 128 17.68 -11.50 -5.18
CA VAL A 128 18.66 -10.41 -5.20
C VAL A 128 17.98 -9.09 -4.84
N PRO A 129 18.37 -8.43 -3.73
CA PRO A 129 17.78 -7.17 -3.35
C PRO A 129 18.23 -6.04 -4.30
N ARG A 130 17.27 -5.21 -4.70
CA ARG A 130 17.50 -4.01 -5.54
C ARG A 130 17.08 -2.76 -4.79
N THR A 131 17.83 -1.69 -5.00
CA THR A 131 17.45 -0.38 -4.46
C THR A 131 16.32 0.21 -5.28
N LEU A 132 15.28 0.67 -4.60
CA LEU A 132 14.10 1.28 -5.20
C LEU A 132 13.73 2.57 -4.47
N GLN A 133 12.98 3.44 -5.15
CA GLN A 133 12.33 4.56 -4.48
C GLN A 133 11.00 4.09 -3.89
N ARG A 134 10.70 4.43 -2.66
CA ARG A 134 9.51 4.01 -1.92
C ARG A 134 8.18 4.26 -2.66
N GLY A 135 8.10 5.31 -3.47
CA GLY A 135 6.89 5.64 -4.23
C GLY A 135 6.95 5.22 -5.70
N ALA A 136 7.94 4.42 -6.09
CA ALA A 136 8.07 3.98 -7.48
C ALA A 136 7.06 2.87 -7.80
N SER A 137 6.53 2.90 -9.01
CA SER A 137 5.52 1.94 -9.48
C SER A 137 6.01 0.48 -9.51
N ASN A 138 7.32 0.27 -9.56
CA ASN A 138 7.92 -1.07 -9.55
C ASN A 138 8.13 -1.67 -8.15
N VAL A 139 7.74 -0.98 -7.09
CA VAL A 139 7.76 -1.52 -5.71
C VAL A 139 6.54 -2.38 -5.46
N TYR A 140 5.39 -1.95 -5.93
CA TYR A 140 4.11 -2.61 -5.70
C TYR A 140 3.16 -2.35 -6.86
N PHE A 141 2.66 -3.44 -7.45
CA PHE A 141 1.58 -3.41 -8.41
C PHE A 141 0.36 -4.10 -7.81
N PRO A 142 -0.75 -3.41 -7.59
CA PRO A 142 -1.97 -4.05 -7.18
C PRO A 142 -2.49 -4.94 -8.34
N GLN A 143 -2.80 -6.19 -8.02
CA GLN A 143 -3.55 -7.03 -8.93
C GLN A 143 -5.01 -6.58 -8.88
N LEU A 144 -5.46 -5.89 -9.91
CA LEU A 144 -6.84 -5.47 -10.03
C LEU A 144 -7.65 -6.63 -10.61
N VAL A 145 -8.62 -7.09 -9.85
CA VAL A 145 -9.67 -7.99 -10.33
C VAL A 145 -10.94 -7.17 -10.40
N SER A 146 -11.44 -6.91 -11.60
CA SER A 146 -12.74 -6.29 -11.82
C SER A 146 -13.74 -7.34 -12.25
N SER A 147 -14.89 -7.39 -11.59
CA SER A 147 -16.05 -8.16 -12.02
C SER A 147 -17.18 -7.18 -12.33
N ILE A 148 -17.79 -7.33 -13.49
CA ILE A 148 -19.00 -6.60 -13.85
C ILE A 148 -20.17 -7.53 -13.50
N SER A 149 -20.95 -7.14 -12.50
CA SER A 149 -22.27 -7.74 -12.30
C SER A 149 -23.22 -7.05 -13.25
N ILE A 150 -23.74 -7.79 -14.24
CA ILE A 150 -24.81 -7.30 -15.08
C ILE A 150 -26.07 -7.40 -14.24
N PRO A 151 -26.69 -6.27 -13.87
CA PRO A 151 -27.95 -6.32 -13.09
C PRO A 151 -29.00 -7.05 -13.92
N PRO A 152 -29.88 -7.84 -13.30
CA PRO A 152 -30.97 -8.54 -13.99
C PRO A 152 -31.92 -7.60 -14.72
N TYR A 153 -31.81 -6.30 -14.52
CA TYR A 153 -32.61 -5.25 -15.19
C TYR A 153 -32.37 -5.09 -16.70
N SER A 154 -31.34 -5.75 -17.25
CA SER A 154 -31.09 -5.77 -18.69
C SER A 154 -31.87 -6.87 -19.42
N ASP A 155 -32.51 -7.77 -18.72
CA ASP A 155 -33.32 -8.82 -19.33
C ASP A 155 -34.63 -8.23 -19.85
N ASP A 156 -35.07 -8.72 -21.01
CA ASP A 156 -36.32 -8.28 -21.64
C ASP A 156 -37.53 -8.39 -20.69
N ILE A 157 -37.50 -9.40 -19.82
CA ILE A 157 -38.51 -9.58 -18.76
C ILE A 157 -38.52 -8.43 -17.77
N CYS A 158 -37.37 -7.95 -17.32
CA CYS A 158 -37.30 -6.80 -16.39
C CYS A 158 -37.84 -5.53 -17.00
N LEU A 159 -37.51 -5.25 -18.25
CA LEU A 159 -38.02 -4.09 -18.97
C LEU A 159 -39.56 -4.16 -19.12
N ARG A 160 -40.07 -5.34 -19.42
CA ARG A 160 -41.52 -5.59 -19.53
C ARG A 160 -42.22 -5.43 -18.18
N ILE A 161 -41.63 -5.89 -17.08
CA ILE A 161 -42.15 -5.69 -15.71
C ILE A 161 -42.24 -4.19 -15.41
N GLN A 162 -41.15 -3.41 -15.65
CA GLN A 162 -41.09 -1.99 -15.37
C GLN A 162 -42.11 -1.15 -16.17
N GLN A 163 -42.57 -1.64 -17.30
CA GLN A 163 -43.58 -0.97 -18.14
C GLN A 163 -45.02 -1.21 -17.64
N THR A 164 -45.24 -2.13 -16.70
CA THR A 164 -46.57 -2.40 -16.15
C THR A 164 -47.00 -1.32 -15.16
N GLU A 165 -48.31 -1.00 -15.15
CA GLU A 165 -48.87 -0.06 -14.18
C GLU A 165 -48.80 -0.60 -12.74
N GLU A 166 -48.94 -1.92 -12.59
CA GLU A 166 -48.83 -2.64 -11.32
C GLU A 166 -47.44 -2.45 -10.70
N TRP A 167 -46.35 -2.49 -11.50
CA TRP A 167 -45.01 -2.20 -11.04
C TRP A 167 -44.82 -0.78 -10.57
N LYS A 168 -45.40 0.20 -11.26
CA LYS A 168 -45.39 1.59 -10.85
C LYS A 168 -46.05 1.81 -9.50
N VAL A 169 -47.12 1.09 -9.22
CA VAL A 169 -47.80 1.14 -7.91
C VAL A 169 -46.89 0.54 -6.80
N ILE A 170 -46.33 -0.65 -7.04
CA ILE A 170 -45.42 -1.30 -6.08
C ILE A 170 -44.19 -0.42 -5.80
N SER A 171 -43.54 0.09 -6.83
CA SER A 171 -42.32 0.90 -6.71
C SER A 171 -42.54 2.28 -6.08
N SER A 172 -43.74 2.88 -6.26
CA SER A 172 -44.06 4.19 -5.68
C SER A 172 -44.47 4.13 -4.22
N GLN A 173 -44.93 2.97 -3.73
CA GLN A 173 -45.44 2.79 -2.38
C GLN A 173 -44.59 1.81 -1.55
N MET A 174 -43.27 1.80 -1.72
CA MET A 174 -42.37 0.94 -0.95
C MET A 174 -42.62 1.06 0.56
N GLY A 175 -43.19 -0.02 1.14
CA GLY A 175 -43.47 -0.12 2.58
C GLY A 175 -44.89 0.29 3.03
N GLY A 176 -45.76 0.73 2.11
CA GLY A 176 -47.14 1.14 2.44
C GLY A 176 -48.25 0.19 1.95
N ILE A 177 -47.92 -0.82 1.17
CA ILE A 177 -48.92 -1.77 0.62
C ILE A 177 -49.05 -2.98 1.54
N SER A 178 -50.29 -3.47 1.73
CA SER A 178 -50.48 -4.71 2.47
C SER A 178 -49.91 -5.91 1.69
N LYS A 179 -49.34 -6.90 2.36
CA LYS A 179 -48.75 -8.08 1.73
C LYS A 179 -49.71 -8.80 0.76
N SER A 180 -51.00 -8.88 1.10
CA SER A 180 -52.00 -9.51 0.24
C SER A 180 -52.22 -8.73 -1.07
N THR A 181 -52.20 -7.40 -0.99
CA THR A 181 -52.31 -6.53 -2.18
C THR A 181 -51.08 -6.60 -3.06
N GLU A 182 -49.88 -6.65 -2.46
CA GLU A 182 -48.64 -6.81 -3.18
C GLU A 182 -48.58 -8.14 -3.94
N GLU A 183 -48.95 -9.26 -3.29
CA GLU A 183 -49.03 -10.57 -3.93
C GLU A 183 -50.02 -10.60 -5.13
N ASP A 184 -51.16 -9.91 -4.99
CA ASP A 184 -52.13 -9.85 -6.08
C ASP A 184 -51.60 -9.01 -7.26
N LEU A 185 -50.91 -7.90 -6.99
CA LEU A 185 -50.25 -7.10 -8.01
C LEU A 185 -49.13 -7.90 -8.73
N ILE A 186 -48.32 -8.65 -8.01
CA ILE A 186 -47.29 -9.50 -8.58
C ILE A 186 -47.91 -10.59 -9.48
N LYS A 187 -49.01 -11.22 -9.07
CA LYS A 187 -49.73 -12.20 -9.92
C LYS A 187 -50.25 -11.55 -11.21
N CYS A 188 -50.71 -10.29 -11.15
CA CYS A 188 -51.10 -9.55 -12.36
C CYS A 188 -49.93 -9.29 -13.28
N ILE A 189 -48.73 -8.93 -12.74
CA ILE A 189 -47.54 -8.73 -13.51
C ILE A 189 -47.11 -10.04 -14.22
N ILE A 190 -47.10 -11.16 -13.48
CA ILE A 190 -46.74 -12.48 -14.05
C ILE A 190 -47.67 -12.83 -15.26
N ARG A 191 -48.96 -12.58 -15.14
CA ARG A 191 -49.91 -12.83 -16.24
C ARG A 191 -49.68 -11.97 -17.48
N LYS A 192 -49.24 -10.68 -17.27
CA LYS A 192 -48.99 -9.74 -18.36
C LYS A 192 -47.64 -9.97 -19.04
N VAL A 193 -46.64 -10.29 -18.28
CA VAL A 193 -45.25 -10.43 -18.74
C VAL A 193 -44.98 -11.80 -19.29
N GLY A 194 -45.66 -12.86 -18.79
CA GLY A 194 -45.53 -14.23 -19.33
C GLY A 194 -44.24 -14.94 -18.91
N GLY A 195 -43.67 -14.59 -17.75
CA GLY A 195 -42.53 -15.28 -17.15
C GLY A 195 -42.94 -16.39 -16.18
N SER A 196 -41.97 -17.22 -15.74
CA SER A 196 -42.23 -18.15 -14.66
C SER A 196 -42.40 -17.40 -13.34
N GLU A 197 -43.26 -17.91 -12.47
CA GLU A 197 -43.55 -17.30 -11.16
C GLU A 197 -42.24 -17.07 -10.35
N THR A 198 -41.35 -18.04 -10.37
CA THR A 198 -40.05 -18.00 -9.69
C THR A 198 -39.07 -16.96 -10.26
N GLU A 199 -39.12 -16.68 -11.57
CA GLU A 199 -38.27 -15.65 -12.20
C GLU A 199 -38.75 -14.25 -11.83
N VAL A 200 -40.06 -14.01 -11.91
CA VAL A 200 -40.64 -12.70 -11.60
C VAL A 200 -40.46 -12.34 -10.11
N TYR A 201 -40.63 -13.28 -9.20
CA TYR A 201 -40.39 -13.07 -7.76
C TYR A 201 -38.93 -12.77 -7.41
N LYS A 202 -37.97 -13.20 -8.23
CA LYS A 202 -36.55 -12.85 -8.03
C LYS A 202 -36.19 -11.46 -8.53
N LEU A 203 -37.02 -10.89 -9.40
CA LEU A 203 -36.79 -9.62 -10.08
C LEU A 203 -37.56 -8.45 -9.46
N ILE A 204 -38.54 -8.74 -8.63
CA ILE A 204 -39.32 -7.77 -7.83
C ILE A 204 -38.79 -7.72 -6.39
#